data_8d31598ee67d6719c9b1379eb1111e80
#
_entry.id   8d31598ee67d6719c9b1379eb1111e80
#
_cell.length_a   1.000
_cell.length_b   1.000
_cell.length_c   1.000
_cell.angle_alpha   90.00
_cell.angle_beta   90.00
_cell.angle_gamma   90.00
#
_symmetry.space_group_name_H-M   'P 1'
#
loop_
_entity.id
_entity.type
_entity.pdbx_description
1 polymer ?
#
loop_
_entity_poly.entity_id
_entity_poly.type
_entity_poly.pdbx_seq_one_letter_code
_entity_poly.pdbx_strand_id
1 'polypeptide(L)'
;MERCLYCYKELKEGQVDYHPACARKLFGTRQAPQLPYVRSEIGELAKQVVRAQTTLTGVQAKLSLDVNPGGKNEPDRFTIVGLWGKFILKPQTDFYRALPELEDLTMHMAEAAKIAVVPHGLVHFADGELGYITRRIDRRPDGGKIAMEDMCQLTERLT
;
A
#
# COMPACT_ATOMS: atom_id res chain seq x y z
N MET A 1 18.82 -15.39 0.35
CA MET A 1 18.74 -14.45 -0.79
C MET A 1 17.49 -13.62 -0.62
N GLU A 2 17.66 -12.33 -0.52
CA GLU A 2 16.53 -11.41 -0.41
C GLU A 2 15.93 -11.13 -1.79
N ARG A 3 14.60 -10.98 -1.85
CA ARG A 3 13.86 -10.74 -3.09
C ARG A 3 13.18 -9.39 -3.05
N CYS A 4 13.09 -8.77 -4.21
CA CYS A 4 12.41 -7.49 -4.37
C CYS A 4 10.90 -7.63 -4.09
N LEU A 5 10.36 -6.82 -3.20
CA LEU A 5 8.95 -6.82 -2.78
C LEU A 5 7.96 -6.33 -3.85
N TYR A 6 8.48 -5.96 -5.04
CA TYR A 6 7.67 -5.56 -6.18
C TYR A 6 7.69 -6.60 -7.32
N CYS A 7 8.84 -7.17 -7.66
CA CYS A 7 8.97 -8.04 -8.85
C CYS A 7 9.48 -9.44 -8.53
N TYR A 8 9.74 -9.76 -7.27
CA TYR A 8 10.21 -11.04 -6.72
C TYR A 8 11.55 -11.55 -7.27
N LYS A 9 12.24 -10.76 -8.09
CA LYS A 9 13.60 -11.08 -8.55
C LYS A 9 14.61 -10.82 -7.44
N GLU A 10 15.73 -11.51 -7.49
CA GLU A 10 16.81 -11.36 -6.52
C GLU A 10 17.34 -9.94 -6.45
N LEU A 11 17.56 -9.46 -5.24
CA LEU A 11 18.20 -8.18 -4.98
C LEU A 11 19.71 -8.31 -5.09
N LYS A 12 20.36 -7.25 -5.58
CA LYS A 12 21.81 -7.15 -5.61
C LYS A 12 22.34 -6.71 -4.25
N GLU A 13 23.62 -6.97 -4.00
CA GLU A 13 24.31 -6.51 -2.81
C GLU A 13 24.08 -5.00 -2.58
N GLY A 14 23.73 -4.64 -1.35
CA GLY A 14 23.42 -3.26 -0.94
C GLY A 14 22.03 -2.77 -1.32
N GLN A 15 21.18 -3.60 -1.94
CA GLN A 15 19.78 -3.29 -2.15
C GLN A 15 18.91 -3.88 -1.04
N VAL A 16 17.96 -3.09 -0.54
CA VAL A 16 17.02 -3.48 0.49
C VAL A 16 15.61 -3.34 -0.06
N ASP A 17 14.80 -4.38 0.12
CA ASP A 17 13.38 -4.48 -0.25
C ASP A 17 13.07 -4.29 -1.74
N TYR A 18 13.73 -3.36 -2.43
CA TYR A 18 13.38 -3.02 -3.82
C TYR A 18 14.59 -2.76 -4.69
N HIS A 19 14.47 -3.11 -5.98
CA HIS A 19 15.33 -2.51 -6.99
C HIS A 19 14.98 -1.03 -7.17
N PRO A 20 15.94 -0.15 -7.47
CA PRO A 20 15.66 1.28 -7.69
C PRO A 20 14.62 1.56 -8.79
N ALA A 21 14.57 0.70 -9.82
CA ALA A 21 13.57 0.79 -10.88
C ALA A 21 12.16 0.40 -10.41
N CYS A 22 12.06 -0.60 -9.52
CA CYS A 22 10.80 -1.05 -8.92
C CYS A 22 10.26 -0.02 -7.93
N ALA A 23 11.13 0.53 -7.07
CA ALA A 23 10.76 1.61 -6.16
C ALA A 23 10.22 2.83 -6.93
N ARG A 24 10.88 3.19 -8.06
CA ARG A 24 10.40 4.30 -8.90
C ARG A 24 9.02 4.02 -9.51
N LYS A 25 8.74 2.80 -9.94
CA LYS A 25 7.42 2.44 -10.49
C LYS A 25 6.32 2.56 -9.45
N LEU A 26 6.56 2.06 -8.23
CA LEU A 26 5.54 2.02 -7.17
C LEU A 26 5.43 3.37 -6.46
N PHE A 27 6.55 3.95 -6.02
CA PHE A 27 6.57 5.12 -5.14
C PHE A 27 6.89 6.45 -5.87
N GLY A 28 7.44 6.38 -7.07
CA GLY A 28 7.91 7.56 -7.80
C GLY A 28 9.35 7.96 -7.48
N THR A 29 9.98 7.35 -6.50
CA THR A 29 11.35 7.62 -6.00
C THR A 29 12.25 6.40 -6.20
N ARG A 30 13.57 6.60 -6.27
CA ARG A 30 14.53 5.47 -6.44
C ARG A 30 14.73 4.65 -5.17
N GLN A 31 14.38 5.22 -4.05
CA GLN A 31 14.40 4.60 -2.72
C GLN A 31 12.97 4.50 -2.20
N ALA A 32 12.60 3.35 -1.64
CA ALA A 32 11.27 3.18 -1.05
C ALA A 32 11.16 4.05 0.20
N PRO A 33 10.03 4.73 0.42
CA PRO A 33 9.78 5.41 1.68
C PRO A 33 9.71 4.39 2.83
N GLN A 34 10.23 4.76 3.99
CA GLN A 34 10.14 3.91 5.18
C GLN A 34 8.73 3.95 5.77
N LEU A 35 8.25 2.79 6.21
CA LEU A 35 7.01 2.66 6.97
C LEU A 35 7.37 2.56 8.47
N PRO A 36 7.34 3.67 9.23
CA PRO A 36 7.91 3.73 10.58
C PRO A 36 6.98 3.18 11.67
N TYR A 37 5.94 2.44 11.29
CA TYR A 37 4.94 1.89 12.19
C TYR A 37 5.17 0.39 12.41
N VAL A 38 4.82 -0.11 13.58
CA VAL A 38 4.70 -1.56 13.84
C VAL A 38 3.25 -2.00 13.60
N ARG A 39 3.06 -3.24 13.16
CA ARG A 39 1.73 -3.75 12.79
C ARG A 39 0.72 -3.62 13.95
N SER A 40 1.14 -3.87 15.18
CA SER A 40 0.25 -3.81 16.36
C SER A 40 -0.34 -2.42 16.61
N GLU A 41 0.40 -1.35 16.29
CA GLU A 41 -0.07 0.04 16.44
C GLU A 41 -1.10 0.43 15.39
N ILE A 42 -1.05 -0.21 14.22
CA ILE A 42 -1.94 0.10 13.10
C ILE A 42 -3.41 -0.09 13.46
N GLY A 43 -3.74 -1.10 14.28
CA GLY A 43 -5.11 -1.33 14.74
C GLY A 43 -5.68 -0.16 15.52
N GLU A 44 -4.89 0.43 16.41
CA GLU A 44 -5.30 1.60 17.20
C GLU A 44 -5.32 2.89 16.37
N LEU A 45 -4.34 3.08 15.50
CA LEU A 45 -4.29 4.20 14.55
C LEU A 45 -5.46 4.15 13.57
N ALA A 46 -5.79 2.97 13.05
CA ALA A 46 -6.96 2.78 12.19
C ALA A 46 -8.27 3.12 12.91
N LYS A 47 -8.43 2.72 14.17
CA LYS A 47 -9.61 3.08 14.97
C LYS A 47 -9.73 4.58 15.19
N GLN A 48 -8.61 5.28 15.42
CA GLN A 48 -8.61 6.74 15.58
C GLN A 48 -9.01 7.44 14.27
N VAL A 49 -8.49 6.99 13.13
CA VAL A 49 -8.82 7.54 11.81
C VAL A 49 -10.26 7.21 11.42
N VAL A 50 -10.74 6.00 11.70
CA VAL A 50 -12.11 5.57 11.40
C VAL A 50 -13.14 6.26 12.30
N ARG A 51 -12.83 6.53 13.57
CA ARG A 51 -13.70 7.33 14.45
C ARG A 51 -13.91 8.77 13.94
N ALA A 52 -12.95 9.29 13.19
CA ALA A 52 -13.08 10.61 12.55
C ALA A 52 -13.80 10.56 11.18
N GLN A 53 -14.09 9.38 10.65
CA GLN A 53 -14.67 9.20 9.32
C GLN A 53 -15.65 8.02 9.31
N THR A 54 -16.92 8.33 9.23
CA THR A 54 -18.04 7.40 9.11
C THR A 54 -17.85 6.41 7.97
N THR A 55 -17.94 5.10 8.31
CA THR A 55 -18.20 3.96 7.40
C THR A 55 -17.24 3.73 6.22
N LEU A 56 -16.22 2.91 6.47
CA LEU A 56 -15.71 2.03 5.43
C LEU A 56 -16.06 0.59 5.84
N THR A 57 -17.14 0.08 5.27
CA THR A 57 -17.51 -1.33 5.32
C THR A 57 -16.44 -2.14 4.61
N GLY A 58 -15.78 -3.01 5.30
CA GLY A 58 -14.78 -3.93 4.75
C GLY A 58 -14.17 -4.77 5.86
N VAL A 59 -13.99 -6.05 5.58
CA VAL A 59 -13.45 -7.06 6.50
C VAL A 59 -11.99 -6.78 6.89
N GLN A 60 -11.27 -5.94 6.13
CA GLN A 60 -9.86 -5.63 6.32
C GLN A 60 -9.64 -4.15 6.56
N ALA A 61 -8.82 -3.82 7.57
CA ALA A 61 -8.38 -2.45 7.80
C ALA A 61 -7.61 -1.92 6.57
N LYS A 62 -7.94 -0.71 6.14
CA LYS A 62 -7.22 0.00 5.07
C LYS A 62 -6.82 1.38 5.59
N LEU A 63 -5.58 1.74 5.36
CA LEU A 63 -5.01 3.01 5.76
C LEU A 63 -4.60 3.81 4.53
N SER A 64 -4.94 5.08 4.54
CA SER A 64 -4.46 6.01 3.53
C SER A 64 -3.12 6.58 3.96
N LEU A 65 -2.13 6.49 3.07
CA LEU A 65 -0.78 6.97 3.31
C LEU A 65 -0.40 8.05 2.31
N ASP A 66 0.40 9.01 2.75
CA ASP A 66 1.17 9.90 1.88
C ASP A 66 2.65 9.81 2.22
N VAL A 67 3.50 10.28 1.32
CA VAL A 67 4.95 10.32 1.50
C VAL A 67 5.33 11.69 2.03
N ASN A 68 5.98 11.71 3.18
CA ASN A 68 6.63 12.89 3.73
C ASN A 68 8.10 12.86 3.32
N PRO A 69 8.56 13.82 2.50
CA PRO A 69 9.95 13.88 2.09
C PRO A 69 10.88 14.00 3.30
N GLY A 70 11.91 13.20 3.33
CA GLY A 70 12.97 13.30 4.31
C GLY A 70 13.80 14.57 4.13
N GLY A 71 14.50 14.98 5.18
CA GLY A 71 15.51 16.03 5.11
C GLY A 71 16.71 15.63 4.24
N LYS A 72 17.71 16.52 4.14
CA LYS A 72 18.89 16.37 3.25
C LYS A 72 19.65 15.03 3.43
N ASN A 73 19.51 14.38 4.60
CA ASN A 73 20.16 13.11 4.94
C ASN A 73 19.18 12.08 5.55
N GLU A 74 17.88 12.32 5.45
CA GLU A 74 16.86 11.42 5.98
C GLU A 74 16.07 10.78 4.84
N PRO A 75 15.72 9.51 4.93
CA PRO A 75 14.87 8.86 3.94
C PRO A 75 13.45 9.42 4.00
N ASP A 76 12.78 9.38 2.86
CA ASP A 76 11.34 9.63 2.80
C ASP A 76 10.59 8.65 3.72
N ARG A 77 9.49 9.10 4.32
CA ARG A 77 8.69 8.28 5.25
C ARG A 77 7.23 8.33 4.88
N PHE A 78 6.55 7.20 5.05
CA PHE A 78 5.10 7.17 5.00
C PHE A 78 4.50 7.80 6.25
N THR A 79 3.46 8.58 6.03
CA THR A 79 2.63 9.15 7.09
C THR A 79 1.18 8.72 6.87
N ILE A 80 0.52 8.25 7.93
CA ILE A 80 -0.90 7.96 7.90
C ILE A 80 -1.65 9.27 7.81
N VAL A 81 -2.48 9.38 6.78
CA VAL A 81 -3.31 10.56 6.52
C VAL A 81 -4.77 10.13 6.40
N GLY A 82 -5.67 11.08 6.46
CA GLY A 82 -7.09 10.81 6.24
C GLY A 82 -7.36 10.31 4.81
N LEU A 83 -8.43 10.80 4.20
CA LEU A 83 -8.90 10.34 2.86
C LEU A 83 -7.98 10.71 1.69
N TRP A 84 -7.02 11.61 1.89
CA TRP A 84 -6.30 12.28 0.79
C TRP A 84 -4.95 11.68 0.43
N GLY A 85 -4.55 10.57 1.03
CA GLY A 85 -3.28 9.92 0.74
C GLY A 85 -3.20 9.37 -0.69
N LYS A 86 -1.98 9.26 -1.19
CA LYS A 86 -1.67 8.73 -2.53
C LYS A 86 -1.58 7.20 -2.57
N PHE A 87 -1.51 6.57 -1.40
CA PHE A 87 -1.39 5.12 -1.27
C PHE A 87 -2.46 4.57 -0.35
N ILE A 88 -2.76 3.29 -0.54
CA ILE A 88 -3.58 2.49 0.37
C ILE A 88 -2.70 1.36 0.89
N LEU A 89 -2.60 1.27 2.22
CA LEU A 89 -1.94 0.17 2.93
C LEU A 89 -3.00 -0.76 3.51
N LYS A 90 -2.83 -2.05 3.30
CA LYS A 90 -3.63 -3.11 3.90
C LYS A 90 -2.70 -4.02 4.71
N PRO A 91 -2.77 -3.96 6.04
CA PRO A 91 -1.95 -4.80 6.91
C PRO A 91 -2.43 -6.25 6.93
N GLN A 92 -1.59 -7.14 7.43
CA GLN A 92 -1.97 -8.51 7.76
C GLN A 92 -3.11 -8.52 8.80
N THR A 93 -4.08 -9.41 8.63
CA THR A 93 -5.18 -9.64 9.57
C THR A 93 -4.92 -10.89 10.41
N ASP A 94 -5.55 -10.99 11.57
CA ASP A 94 -5.44 -12.18 12.42
C ASP A 94 -6.33 -13.33 11.92
N PHE A 95 -7.31 -13.04 11.06
CA PHE A 95 -8.27 -14.03 10.57
C PHE A 95 -7.79 -14.80 9.33
N TYR A 96 -6.96 -14.17 8.49
CA TYR A 96 -6.51 -14.76 7.22
C TYR A 96 -5.00 -14.71 7.15
N ARG A 97 -4.38 -15.89 7.06
CA ARG A 97 -2.92 -16.01 6.97
C ARG A 97 -2.41 -15.51 5.61
N ALA A 98 -1.31 -14.77 5.64
CA ALA A 98 -0.60 -14.29 4.44
C ALA A 98 -1.50 -13.49 3.47
N LEU A 99 -2.44 -12.69 4.00
CA LEU A 99 -3.38 -11.95 3.17
C LEU A 99 -2.70 -10.88 2.30
N PRO A 100 -1.70 -10.11 2.77
CA PRO A 100 -0.94 -9.19 1.93
C PRO A 100 -0.27 -9.88 0.74
N GLU A 101 0.36 -11.03 0.97
CA GLU A 101 1.05 -11.79 -0.06
C GLU A 101 0.07 -12.38 -1.07
N LEU A 102 -1.10 -12.84 -0.62
CA LEU A 102 -2.16 -13.36 -1.49
C LEU A 102 -2.77 -12.25 -2.36
N GLU A 103 -2.98 -11.05 -1.81
CA GLU A 103 -3.44 -9.91 -2.60
C GLU A 103 -2.42 -9.52 -3.68
N ASP A 104 -1.14 -9.42 -3.31
CA ASP A 104 -0.08 -9.07 -4.25
C ASP A 104 0.10 -10.13 -5.33
N LEU A 105 0.08 -11.42 -4.95
CA LEU A 105 0.11 -12.53 -5.91
C LEU A 105 -1.07 -12.48 -6.89
N THR A 106 -2.28 -12.20 -6.40
CA THR A 106 -3.48 -12.09 -7.24
C THR A 106 -3.33 -10.97 -8.27
N MET A 107 -2.78 -9.83 -7.88
CA MET A 107 -2.51 -8.72 -8.80
C MET A 107 -1.44 -9.08 -9.85
N HIS A 108 -0.38 -9.79 -9.47
CA HIS A 108 0.61 -10.30 -10.43
C HIS A 108 0.02 -11.33 -11.39
N MET A 109 -0.91 -12.18 -10.93
CA MET A 109 -1.64 -13.10 -11.81
C MET A 109 -2.52 -12.34 -12.81
N ALA A 110 -3.19 -11.26 -12.36
CA ALA A 110 -3.97 -10.39 -13.23
C ALA A 110 -3.09 -9.72 -14.31
N GLU A 111 -1.89 -9.20 -13.93
CA GLU A 111 -0.92 -8.66 -14.89
C GLU A 111 -0.48 -9.72 -15.92
N ALA A 112 -0.19 -10.94 -15.47
CA ALA A 112 0.17 -12.05 -16.35
C ALA A 112 -0.96 -12.41 -17.33
N ALA A 113 -2.22 -12.28 -16.89
CA ALA A 113 -3.41 -12.44 -17.71
C ALA A 113 -3.72 -11.23 -18.61
N LYS A 114 -2.85 -10.20 -18.65
CA LYS A 114 -3.03 -8.94 -19.41
C LYS A 114 -4.20 -8.07 -18.94
N ILE A 115 -4.64 -8.24 -17.72
CA ILE A 115 -5.59 -7.34 -17.07
C ILE A 115 -4.81 -6.13 -16.52
N ALA A 116 -5.30 -4.93 -16.80
CA ALA A 116 -4.69 -3.71 -16.26
C ALA A 116 -4.87 -3.64 -14.74
N VAL A 117 -3.79 -3.44 -14.01
CA VAL A 117 -3.78 -3.33 -12.54
C VAL A 117 -3.17 -2.01 -12.10
N VAL A 118 -3.49 -1.58 -10.89
CA VAL A 118 -2.83 -0.43 -10.25
C VAL A 118 -1.39 -0.81 -9.86
N PRO A 119 -0.44 0.14 -9.76
CA PRO A 119 0.86 -0.12 -9.16
C PRO A 119 0.69 -0.63 -7.73
N HIS A 120 1.25 -1.80 -7.44
CA HIS A 120 1.08 -2.51 -6.17
C HIS A 120 2.37 -3.20 -5.75
N GLY A 121 2.45 -3.66 -4.54
CA GLY A 121 3.57 -4.42 -4.00
C GLY A 121 3.42 -4.70 -2.51
N LEU A 122 4.42 -5.35 -1.94
CA LEU A 122 4.54 -5.56 -0.51
C LEU A 122 5.42 -4.48 0.12
N VAL A 123 5.24 -4.20 1.39
CA VAL A 123 6.06 -3.27 2.18
C VAL A 123 6.29 -3.87 3.57
N HIS A 124 7.50 -3.68 4.13
CA HIS A 124 7.77 -4.04 5.52
C HIS A 124 7.31 -2.95 6.48
N PHE A 125 6.63 -3.36 7.53
CA PHE A 125 6.49 -2.60 8.76
C PHE A 125 7.82 -2.54 9.51
N ALA A 126 7.92 -1.67 10.52
CA ALA A 126 9.14 -1.52 11.33
C ALA A 126 9.50 -2.80 12.12
N ASP A 127 8.53 -3.66 12.40
CA ASP A 127 8.72 -4.97 13.05
C ASP A 127 9.01 -6.13 12.05
N GLY A 128 9.13 -5.83 10.76
CA GLY A 128 9.41 -6.80 9.71
C GLY A 128 8.17 -7.54 9.17
N GLU A 129 6.99 -7.29 9.73
CA GLU A 129 5.74 -7.82 9.18
C GLU A 129 5.45 -7.23 7.79
N LEU A 130 4.74 -7.99 6.94
CA LEU A 130 4.38 -7.54 5.61
C LEU A 130 3.00 -6.87 5.58
N GLY A 131 2.92 -5.82 4.77
CA GLY A 131 1.66 -5.20 4.35
C GLY A 131 1.58 -5.13 2.83
N TYR A 132 0.37 -5.15 2.30
CA TYR A 132 0.11 -4.89 0.88
C TYR A 132 -0.12 -3.39 0.66
N ILE A 133 0.53 -2.83 -0.34
CA ILE A 133 0.43 -1.41 -0.66
C ILE A 133 0.06 -1.19 -2.13
N THR A 134 -0.88 -0.28 -2.38
CA THR A 134 -1.24 0.15 -3.73
C THR A 134 -1.13 1.65 -3.88
N ARG A 135 -0.74 2.08 -5.08
CA ARG A 135 -0.83 3.50 -5.47
C ARG A 135 -2.26 3.80 -5.92
N ARG A 136 -2.84 4.87 -5.40
CA ARG A 136 -4.19 5.30 -5.78
C ARG A 136 -4.19 5.93 -7.17
N ILE A 137 -5.11 5.46 -8.01
CA ILE A 137 -5.33 5.97 -9.37
C ILE A 137 -6.45 7.03 -9.40
N ASP A 138 -7.22 7.15 -8.31
CA ASP A 138 -8.29 8.14 -8.16
C ASP A 138 -7.77 9.50 -7.63
N ARG A 139 -6.46 9.73 -7.71
CA ARG A 139 -5.82 10.99 -7.32
C ARG A 139 -5.15 11.63 -8.52
N ARG A 140 -5.50 12.90 -8.78
CA ARG A 140 -4.87 13.72 -9.81
C ARG A 140 -3.58 14.35 -9.26
N PRO A 141 -2.65 14.74 -10.15
CA PRO A 141 -1.43 15.44 -9.73
C PRO A 141 -1.71 16.79 -9.03
N ASP A 142 -2.81 17.44 -9.36
CA ASP A 142 -3.28 18.70 -8.77
C ASP A 142 -3.94 18.53 -7.40
N GLY A 143 -4.01 17.29 -6.86
CA GLY A 143 -4.67 16.95 -5.61
C GLY A 143 -6.17 16.66 -5.74
N GLY A 144 -6.75 16.82 -6.93
CA GLY A 144 -8.15 16.51 -7.19
C GLY A 144 -8.45 15.01 -7.07
N LYS A 145 -9.68 14.68 -6.71
CA LYS A 145 -10.20 13.30 -6.67
C LYS A 145 -10.97 12.98 -7.94
N ILE A 146 -10.72 11.82 -8.52
CA ILE A 146 -11.56 11.24 -9.58
C ILE A 146 -12.65 10.40 -8.89
N ALA A 147 -13.90 10.58 -9.27
CA ALA A 147 -14.99 9.73 -8.79
C ALA A 147 -14.73 8.29 -9.23
N MET A 148 -14.87 7.36 -8.30
CA MET A 148 -14.66 5.94 -8.52
C MET A 148 -15.69 5.17 -7.69
N GLU A 149 -16.33 4.22 -8.33
CA GLU A 149 -17.28 3.29 -7.71
C GLU A 149 -16.86 1.86 -8.00
N ASP A 150 -17.07 0.96 -7.06
CA ASP A 150 -16.88 -0.46 -7.27
C ASP A 150 -18.11 -1.11 -7.92
N MET A 151 -17.96 -2.37 -8.32
CA MET A 151 -19.06 -3.10 -8.98
C MET A 151 -20.26 -3.33 -8.07
N CYS A 152 -20.06 -3.43 -6.74
CA CYS A 152 -21.15 -3.55 -5.79
C CYS A 152 -21.97 -2.26 -5.73
N GLN A 153 -21.29 -1.12 -5.70
CA GLN A 153 -21.94 0.20 -5.76
C GLN A 153 -22.71 0.40 -7.08
N LEU A 154 -22.07 0.07 -8.22
CA LEU A 154 -22.69 0.21 -9.55
C LEU A 154 -23.90 -0.70 -9.73
N THR A 155 -23.93 -1.88 -9.12
CA THR A 155 -25.02 -2.84 -9.24
C THR A 155 -26.05 -2.72 -8.11
N GLU A 156 -25.88 -1.76 -7.18
CA GLU A 156 -26.72 -1.56 -6.00
C GLU A 156 -26.87 -2.84 -5.13
N ARG A 157 -25.90 -3.75 -5.23
CA ARG A 157 -25.88 -4.97 -4.43
C ARG A 157 -25.16 -4.66 -3.11
N LEU A 158 -25.92 -4.73 -2.04
CA LEU A 158 -25.38 -4.75 -0.69
C LEU A 158 -24.78 -6.15 -0.48
N THR A 159 -23.52 -6.20 -0.07
CA THR A 159 -22.81 -7.42 0.35
C THR A 159 -23.31 -7.86 1.72
#